data_fa03ec012d5e086572ee7cd1e805b3ac
#
_entry.id   fa03ec012d5e086572ee7cd1e805b3ac
#
_cell.length_a   1.000
_cell.length_b   1.000
_cell.length_c   1.000
_cell.angle_alpha   90.00
_cell.angle_beta   90.00
_cell.angle_gamma   90.00
#
_symmetry.space_group_name_H-M   'P 1'
#
loop_
_entity.id
_entity.type
_entity.pdbx_description
1 polymer ?
#
loop_
_entity_poly.entity_id
_entity_poly.type
_entity_poly.pdbx_seq_one_letter_code
_entity_poly.pdbx_strand_id
1 'polypeptide(L)'
;MTASAKKADKAAPFILGKRPETISGTIEFPLPDGTSAKLECKFKYRTRKEFGALWDEIAGSTLALATAQQEGAVKKEGDEVKFSFAGMFERGDAVNADNVLKYLAAWNEDFPALSKDTLIELFDQAPAAPAALWDGYRSLCTTGRVGN
;
A
#
# COMPACT_ATOMS: atom_id res chain seq x y z
N MET A 1 2.64 10.81 37.22
CA MET A 1 2.83 10.32 36.95
C MET A 1 2.52 9.75 36.06
N THR A 2 2.53 9.69 35.49
CA THR A 2 2.20 9.33 34.74
C THR A 2 2.50 8.07 34.27
N ALA A 3 1.94 7.26 34.84
CA ALA A 3 2.06 5.94 34.59
C ALA A 3 1.75 5.57 33.19
N SER A 4 0.91 6.27 32.58
CA SER A 4 0.58 5.91 31.24
C SER A 4 1.74 6.08 30.33
N ALA A 5 2.52 7.07 30.54
CA ALA A 5 3.64 7.28 29.70
C ALA A 5 4.58 6.11 29.81
N LYS A 6 4.72 5.59 31.00
CA LYS A 6 5.56 4.57 31.19
C LYS A 6 5.07 3.37 30.53
N LYS A 7 3.86 3.09 30.51
CA LYS A 7 3.34 2.01 29.94
C LYS A 7 3.57 2.04 28.48
N ALA A 8 3.43 3.14 27.86
CA ALA A 8 3.62 3.25 26.44
C ALA A 8 5.02 2.92 26.01
N ASP A 9 5.95 3.17 26.87
CA ASP A 9 7.31 2.89 26.55
C ASP A 9 7.77 1.51 26.87
N LYS A 10 6.93 0.70 27.53
CA LYS A 10 7.33 -0.55 27.95
C LYS A 10 7.51 -1.45 26.79
N ALA A 11 8.63 -1.92 26.52
CA ALA A 11 8.92 -2.82 25.42
C ALA A 11 8.55 -4.24 25.79
N ALA A 12 8.00 -4.97 24.87
CA ALA A 12 7.75 -6.38 25.07
C ALA A 12 9.06 -7.12 24.93
N PRO A 13 9.22 -8.25 25.60
CA PRO A 13 10.43 -9.03 25.46
C PRO A 13 10.59 -9.50 24.03
N PHE A 14 11.79 -9.39 23.51
CA PHE A 14 12.07 -9.84 22.16
C PHE A 14 12.53 -11.29 22.21
N ILE A 15 11.91 -12.13 21.43
CA ILE A 15 12.29 -13.53 21.35
C ILE A 15 12.62 -13.82 19.91
N LEU A 16 13.87 -14.14 19.65
CA LEU A 16 14.32 -14.40 18.29
C LEU A 16 13.60 -15.62 17.73
N GLY A 17 13.11 -15.50 16.54
CA GLY A 17 12.39 -16.59 15.89
C GLY A 17 10.91 -16.58 16.10
N LYS A 18 10.42 -15.80 17.06
CA LYS A 18 9.00 -15.70 17.29
C LYS A 18 8.48 -14.52 16.50
N ARG A 19 7.52 -14.74 15.66
CA ARG A 19 7.05 -13.71 14.73
C ARG A 19 5.58 -13.42 14.95
N PRO A 20 5.18 -12.18 14.87
CA PRO A 20 3.74 -11.87 14.86
C PRO A 20 3.17 -12.19 13.49
N GLU A 21 1.87 -12.31 13.40
CA GLU A 21 1.23 -12.52 12.13
C GLU A 21 1.07 -11.20 11.41
N THR A 22 0.75 -10.16 12.15
CA THR A 22 0.51 -8.84 11.58
C THR A 22 1.20 -7.79 12.41
N ILE A 23 1.43 -6.64 11.79
CA ILE A 23 1.97 -5.47 12.45
C ILE A 23 1.05 -4.30 12.12
N SER A 24 0.91 -3.39 13.05
CA SER A 24 -0.02 -2.28 12.89
C SER A 24 0.69 -0.98 12.59
N GLY A 25 0.05 -0.13 11.85
CA GLY A 25 0.55 1.20 11.59
C GLY A 25 -0.58 2.10 11.16
N THR A 26 -0.49 3.38 11.48
CA THR A 26 -1.44 4.37 11.02
C THR A 26 -0.81 5.10 9.85
N ILE A 27 -1.50 5.11 8.73
CA ILE A 27 -1.00 5.72 7.52
C ILE A 27 -1.76 7.01 7.28
N GLU A 28 -1.03 8.08 7.05
CA GLU A 28 -1.65 9.37 6.76
C GLU A 28 -1.37 9.76 5.33
N PHE A 29 -2.32 10.37 4.68
CA PHE A 29 -2.10 10.87 3.33
C PHE A 29 -2.97 12.07 3.06
N PRO A 30 -2.53 12.98 2.19
CA PRO A 30 -3.31 14.16 1.87
C PRO A 30 -4.46 13.82 0.93
N LEU A 31 -5.52 14.59 1.02
CA LEU A 31 -6.66 14.45 0.14
C LEU A 31 -6.73 15.65 -0.79
N PRO A 32 -7.40 15.50 -1.93
CA PRO A 32 -7.46 16.60 -2.90
C PRO A 32 -8.07 17.90 -2.37
N ASP A 33 -8.90 17.79 -1.32
CA ASP A 33 -9.52 18.99 -0.77
C ASP A 33 -8.61 19.72 0.23
N GLY A 34 -7.38 19.27 0.38
CA GLY A 34 -6.44 19.94 1.27
C GLY A 34 -6.40 19.40 2.69
N THR A 35 -7.28 18.48 3.03
CA THR A 35 -7.24 17.88 4.34
C THR A 35 -6.40 16.59 4.29
N SER A 36 -6.27 15.93 5.42
CA SER A 36 -5.53 14.67 5.50
C SER A 36 -6.43 13.58 6.03
N ALA A 37 -6.19 12.38 5.59
CA ALA A 37 -6.90 11.22 6.09
C ALA A 37 -5.95 10.32 6.83
N LYS A 38 -6.50 9.54 7.76
CA LYS A 38 -5.72 8.55 8.50
C LYS A 38 -6.37 7.20 8.29
N LEU A 39 -5.55 6.21 8.05
CA LEU A 39 -6.02 4.87 7.83
C LEU A 39 -5.30 3.97 8.82
N GLU A 40 -6.04 3.29 9.68
CA GLU A 40 -5.43 2.37 10.64
C GLU A 40 -5.32 1.03 9.98
N CYS A 41 -4.11 0.53 9.85
CA CYS A 41 -3.85 -0.65 9.05
C CYS A 41 -3.21 -1.76 9.87
N LYS A 42 -3.52 -2.99 9.47
CA LYS A 42 -2.78 -4.14 9.94
C LYS A 42 -2.14 -4.73 8.71
N PHE A 43 -0.83 -4.86 8.77
CA PHE A 43 -0.05 -5.35 7.65
C PHE A 43 0.47 -6.75 7.94
N LYS A 44 0.68 -7.55 6.91
CA LYS A 44 1.26 -8.87 7.07
C LYS A 44 2.71 -8.71 7.47
N TYR A 45 3.12 -9.41 8.53
CA TYR A 45 4.50 -9.29 8.99
C TYR A 45 5.45 -9.91 7.96
N ARG A 46 6.54 -9.21 7.70
CA ARG A 46 7.64 -9.72 6.89
C ARG A 46 8.93 -9.26 7.51
N THR A 47 9.94 -10.12 7.48
CA THR A 47 11.28 -9.68 7.86
C THR A 47 11.78 -8.75 6.74
N ARG A 48 12.87 -8.06 7.00
CA ARG A 48 13.43 -7.16 6.00
C ARG A 48 13.77 -7.89 4.71
N LYS A 49 14.31 -9.10 4.83
CA LYS A 49 14.66 -9.89 3.68
C LYS A 49 13.40 -10.31 2.91
N GLU A 50 12.38 -10.71 3.62
CA GLU A 50 11.12 -11.09 2.98
C GLU A 50 10.47 -9.88 2.32
N PHE A 51 10.61 -8.71 2.94
CA PHE A 51 10.10 -7.49 2.35
C PHE A 51 10.86 -7.19 1.05
N GLY A 52 12.16 -7.44 1.01
CA GLY A 52 12.93 -7.25 -0.21
C GLY A 52 12.42 -8.10 -1.36
N ALA A 53 12.06 -9.35 -1.05
CA ALA A 53 11.50 -10.23 -2.06
C ALA A 53 10.14 -9.72 -2.57
N LEU A 54 9.34 -9.18 -1.67
CA LEU A 54 8.07 -8.58 -2.07
C LEU A 54 8.30 -7.36 -2.96
N TRP A 55 9.28 -6.55 -2.61
CA TRP A 55 9.61 -5.37 -3.41
C TRP A 55 10.00 -5.77 -4.83
N ASP A 56 10.80 -6.84 -4.96
CA ASP A 56 11.18 -7.33 -6.28
C ASP A 56 9.94 -7.76 -7.08
N GLU A 57 9.02 -8.40 -6.42
CA GLU A 57 7.80 -8.85 -7.06
C GLU A 57 6.94 -7.67 -7.51
N ILE A 58 6.79 -6.67 -6.67
CA ILE A 58 5.99 -5.50 -6.99
C ILE A 58 6.65 -4.68 -8.11
N ALA A 59 7.98 -4.55 -8.08
CA ALA A 59 8.68 -3.85 -9.12
C ALA A 59 8.48 -4.55 -10.46
N GLY A 60 8.48 -5.87 -10.46
CA GLY A 60 8.24 -6.62 -11.68
C GLY A 60 6.85 -6.39 -12.23
N SER A 61 5.84 -6.36 -11.38
CA SER A 61 4.48 -6.14 -11.87
C SER A 61 4.29 -4.70 -12.37
N THR A 62 4.95 -3.74 -11.76
CA THR A 62 4.87 -2.36 -12.20
C THR A 62 5.52 -2.20 -13.57
N LEU A 63 6.64 -2.86 -13.78
CA LEU A 63 7.32 -2.80 -15.06
C LEU A 63 6.45 -3.46 -16.13
N ALA A 64 5.81 -4.57 -15.82
CA ALA A 64 4.96 -5.24 -16.77
C ALA A 64 3.77 -4.36 -17.17
N LEU A 65 3.22 -3.61 -16.22
CA LEU A 65 2.12 -2.70 -16.53
C LEU A 65 2.58 -1.58 -17.44
N ALA A 66 3.73 -1.01 -17.17
CA ALA A 66 4.26 0.07 -17.98
C ALA A 66 4.51 -0.40 -19.41
N THR A 67 5.05 -1.60 -19.55
CA THR A 67 5.30 -2.16 -20.88
C THR A 67 4.00 -2.41 -21.63
N ALA A 68 3.02 -2.94 -20.95
CA ALA A 68 1.74 -3.22 -21.59
C ALA A 68 1.06 -1.93 -22.04
N GLN A 69 1.15 -0.88 -21.24
CA GLN A 69 0.55 0.39 -21.62
C GLN A 69 1.25 0.99 -22.80
N GLN A 70 2.56 0.87 -22.86
CA GLN A 70 3.31 1.39 -23.96
C GLN A 70 3.00 0.63 -25.24
N GLU A 71 2.92 -0.68 -25.15
CA GLU A 71 2.58 -1.49 -26.31
C GLU A 71 1.18 -1.17 -26.80
N GLY A 72 0.25 -1.00 -25.88
CA GLY A 72 -1.10 -0.66 -26.25
C GLY A 72 -1.17 0.68 -26.95
N ALA A 73 -0.30 1.58 -26.57
CA ALA A 73 -0.34 2.90 -27.17
C ALA A 73 0.19 2.92 -28.58
N VAL A 74 1.02 1.98 -28.91
CA VAL A 74 1.56 1.99 -30.19
C VAL A 74 0.85 1.10 -31.17
N LYS A 75 0.04 0.24 -30.80
CA LYS A 75 -0.52 -0.62 -31.66
C LYS A 75 -1.51 -0.20 -32.51
N LYS A 76 -1.93 -0.75 -33.43
CA LYS A 76 -2.94 -0.63 -34.06
C LYS A 76 -3.07 -0.33 -35.40
N GLU A 77 -3.03 -0.90 -36.23
CA GLU A 77 -3.13 -0.64 -37.39
C GLU A 77 -4.42 -0.58 -37.84
N GLY A 78 -4.77 0.14 -38.51
CA GLY A 78 -6.02 0.30 -39.02
C GLY A 78 -6.97 0.98 -38.14
N ASP A 79 -6.82 0.85 -36.92
CA ASP A 79 -7.69 1.46 -35.99
C ASP A 79 -7.11 2.63 -35.39
N GLU A 80 -7.91 3.55 -34.99
CA GLU A 80 -7.42 4.65 -34.32
C GLU A 80 -6.98 4.22 -33.02
N VAL A 81 -5.81 4.53 -32.60
CA VAL A 81 -5.34 4.28 -31.27
C VAL A 81 -5.93 5.34 -30.39
N LYS A 82 -6.78 4.94 -29.48
CA LYS A 82 -7.36 5.88 -28.58
C LYS A 82 -6.69 5.77 -27.28
N PHE A 83 -5.92 6.76 -26.90
CA PHE A 83 -5.33 6.81 -25.58
C PHE A 83 -6.39 7.33 -24.63
N SER A 84 -6.54 6.68 -23.51
CA SER A 84 -7.51 7.09 -22.50
C SER A 84 -6.81 7.26 -21.17
N PHE A 85 -6.79 8.50 -20.66
CA PHE A 85 -6.25 8.74 -19.33
C PHE A 85 -7.09 8.02 -18.27
N ALA A 86 -8.41 8.01 -18.45
CA ALA A 86 -9.26 7.31 -17.50
C ALA A 86 -8.90 5.82 -17.48
N GLY A 87 -8.68 5.23 -18.63
CA GLY A 87 -8.29 3.83 -18.69
C GLY A 87 -6.93 3.58 -18.07
N MET A 88 -5.99 4.51 -18.27
CA MET A 88 -4.67 4.37 -17.70
C MET A 88 -4.73 4.41 -16.17
N PHE A 89 -5.49 5.36 -15.61
CA PHE A 89 -5.63 5.45 -14.17
C PHE A 89 -6.35 4.22 -13.62
N GLU A 90 -7.35 3.74 -14.31
CA GLU A 90 -8.07 2.55 -13.90
C GLU A 90 -7.16 1.33 -13.83
N ARG A 91 -6.32 1.14 -14.84
CA ARG A 91 -5.38 0.02 -14.84
C ARG A 91 -4.33 0.19 -13.74
N GLY A 92 -3.87 1.40 -13.52
CA GLY A 92 -2.90 1.67 -12.47
C GLY A 92 -3.47 1.39 -11.09
N ASP A 93 -4.72 1.81 -10.85
CA ASP A 93 -5.37 1.57 -9.57
C ASP A 93 -5.57 0.08 -9.35
N ALA A 94 -5.91 -0.67 -10.39
CA ALA A 94 -6.10 -2.10 -10.27
C ALA A 94 -4.79 -2.81 -9.90
N VAL A 95 -3.68 -2.40 -10.50
CA VAL A 95 -2.39 -3.00 -10.18
C VAL A 95 -1.97 -2.61 -8.76
N ASN A 96 -2.19 -1.36 -8.39
CA ASN A 96 -1.88 -0.91 -7.03
C ASN A 96 -2.71 -1.68 -6.01
N ALA A 97 -3.99 -1.93 -6.30
CA ALA A 97 -4.84 -2.68 -5.40
C ALA A 97 -4.34 -4.11 -5.23
N ASP A 98 -3.96 -4.75 -6.33
CA ASP A 98 -3.41 -6.10 -6.25
C ASP A 98 -2.14 -6.13 -5.41
N ASN A 99 -1.29 -5.14 -5.59
CA ASN A 99 -0.04 -5.09 -4.85
C ASN A 99 -0.28 -4.83 -3.37
N VAL A 100 -1.21 -3.94 -3.04
CA VAL A 100 -1.51 -3.63 -1.65
C VAL A 100 -2.07 -4.86 -0.94
N LEU A 101 -2.89 -5.65 -1.62
CA LEU A 101 -3.43 -6.85 -1.01
C LEU A 101 -2.37 -7.89 -0.68
N LYS A 102 -1.18 -7.76 -1.24
CA LYS A 102 -0.09 -8.66 -0.89
C LYS A 102 0.43 -8.38 0.51
N TYR A 103 0.22 -7.19 1.02
CA TYR A 103 0.78 -6.84 2.33
C TYR A 103 -0.22 -6.24 3.32
N LEU A 104 -1.36 -5.77 2.88
CA LEU A 104 -2.34 -5.19 3.80
C LEU A 104 -3.34 -6.28 4.20
N ALA A 105 -3.45 -6.53 5.49
CA ALA A 105 -4.31 -7.58 5.98
C ALA A 105 -5.68 -7.07 6.43
N ALA A 106 -5.73 -5.85 6.95
CA ALA A 106 -6.98 -5.27 7.45
C ALA A 106 -6.83 -3.77 7.58
N TRP A 107 -7.93 -3.08 7.62
CA TRP A 107 -7.93 -1.63 7.81
C TRP A 107 -9.08 -1.25 8.73
N ASN A 108 -9.40 0.04 8.82
CA ASN A 108 -10.40 0.56 9.74
C ASN A 108 -11.67 -0.25 9.71
N GLU A 109 -12.19 -0.56 10.88
CA GLU A 109 -13.41 -1.36 10.98
C GLU A 109 -14.62 -0.65 10.42
N ASP A 110 -14.64 0.66 10.46
CA ASP A 110 -15.77 1.42 9.96
C ASP A 110 -15.71 1.66 8.46
N PHE A 111 -14.67 1.18 7.80
CA PHE A 111 -14.58 1.27 6.36
C PHE A 111 -15.31 0.07 5.74
N PRO A 112 -15.66 0.15 4.48
CA PRO A 112 -16.14 -1.05 3.78
C PRO A 112 -15.08 -2.14 3.86
N ALA A 113 -15.50 -3.38 3.74
CA ALA A 113 -14.57 -4.50 3.84
C ALA A 113 -13.42 -4.36 2.86
N LEU A 114 -12.23 -4.71 3.31
CA LEU A 114 -11.03 -4.63 2.47
C LEU A 114 -11.14 -5.60 1.32
N SER A 115 -11.04 -5.11 0.11
CA SER A 115 -11.09 -5.93 -1.10
C SER A 115 -10.42 -5.16 -2.22
N LYS A 116 -10.24 -5.82 -3.34
CA LYS A 116 -9.67 -5.14 -4.49
C LYS A 116 -10.58 -3.97 -4.91
N ASP A 117 -11.89 -4.19 -4.91
CA ASP A 117 -12.81 -3.14 -5.32
C ASP A 117 -12.78 -1.95 -4.40
N THR A 118 -12.74 -2.16 -3.09
CA THR A 118 -12.72 -1.04 -2.16
C THR A 118 -11.38 -0.31 -2.20
N LEU A 119 -10.29 -1.03 -2.50
CA LEU A 119 -8.99 -0.37 -2.68
C LEU A 119 -9.00 0.49 -3.94
N ILE A 120 -9.57 -0.01 -5.02
CA ILE A 120 -9.65 0.77 -6.25
C ILE A 120 -10.47 2.04 -5.99
N GLU A 121 -11.56 1.90 -5.26
CA GLU A 121 -12.38 3.05 -4.95
C GLU A 121 -11.60 4.07 -4.11
N LEU A 122 -10.85 3.59 -3.13
CA LEU A 122 -10.01 4.48 -2.31
C LEU A 122 -8.98 5.19 -3.16
N PHE A 123 -8.31 4.46 -4.04
CA PHE A 123 -7.22 5.04 -4.83
C PHE A 123 -7.75 6.05 -5.84
N ASP A 124 -8.96 5.83 -6.34
CA ASP A 124 -9.58 6.76 -7.25
C ASP A 124 -9.92 8.07 -6.53
N GLN A 125 -10.34 7.98 -5.29
CA GLN A 125 -10.74 9.15 -4.53
C GLN A 125 -9.58 9.80 -3.78
N ALA A 126 -8.56 9.05 -3.45
CA ALA A 126 -7.41 9.53 -2.70
C ALA A 126 -6.13 9.11 -3.40
N PRO A 127 -5.70 9.86 -4.41
CA PRO A 127 -4.56 9.45 -5.23
C PRO A 127 -3.25 9.27 -4.47
N ALA A 128 -3.12 9.90 -3.31
CA ALA A 128 -1.89 9.75 -2.52
C ALA A 128 -1.86 8.47 -1.69
N ALA A 129 -2.98 7.76 -1.60
CA ALA A 129 -3.06 6.60 -0.71
C ALA A 129 -2.13 5.46 -1.10
N PRO A 130 -2.01 5.08 -2.38
CA PRO A 130 -1.15 3.94 -2.70
C PRO A 130 0.30 4.13 -2.28
N ALA A 131 0.87 5.32 -2.55
CA ALA A 131 2.25 5.58 -2.18
C ALA A 131 2.40 5.63 -0.67
N ALA A 132 1.42 6.22 0.02
CA ALA A 132 1.49 6.32 1.47
C ALA A 132 1.45 4.93 2.12
N LEU A 133 0.62 4.04 1.61
CA LEU A 133 0.54 2.69 2.13
C LEU A 133 1.87 1.95 1.93
N TRP A 134 2.44 2.08 0.75
CA TRP A 134 3.71 1.43 0.47
C TRP A 134 4.83 1.99 1.33
N ASP A 135 4.91 3.33 1.43
CA ASP A 135 5.97 3.95 2.22
C ASP A 135 5.85 3.59 3.69
N GLY A 136 4.63 3.52 4.21
CA GLY A 136 4.41 3.14 5.60
C GLY A 136 4.83 1.71 5.86
N TYR A 137 4.43 0.81 4.97
CA TYR A 137 4.80 -0.60 5.12
C TYR A 137 6.31 -0.78 4.99
N ARG A 138 6.91 -0.09 4.02
CA ARG A 138 8.34 -0.17 3.85
C ARG A 138 9.07 0.28 5.10
N SER A 139 8.62 1.38 5.70
CA SER A 139 9.25 1.87 6.92
C SER A 139 9.11 0.88 8.05
N LEU A 140 7.95 0.25 8.20
CA LEU A 140 7.77 -0.75 9.23
C LEU A 140 8.71 -1.93 9.04
N CYS A 141 8.87 -2.40 7.81
CA CYS A 141 9.70 -3.57 7.55
C CYS A 141 11.20 -3.29 7.61
N THR A 142 11.60 -2.05 7.38
CA THR A 142 13.02 -1.74 7.32
C THR A 142 13.54 -0.98 8.54
N THR A 143 12.69 -0.22 9.21
CA THR A 143 13.13 0.55 10.36
C THR A 143 12.34 0.22 11.62
N GLY A 144 11.29 -0.58 11.50
CA GLY A 144 10.52 -1.00 12.67
C GLY A 144 9.43 -0.02 13.07
N ARG A 145 9.21 1.05 12.31
CA ARG A 145 8.15 2.00 12.64
C ARG A 145 7.72 2.71 11.38
N VAL A 146 6.53 3.25 11.41
CA VAL A 146 6.03 4.04 10.31
C VAL A 146 6.89 5.29 10.26
N GLY A 147 7.31 5.63 9.12
CA GLY A 147 8.22 6.71 8.98
C GLY A 147 7.64 8.01 9.33
N ASN A 148 8.37 8.99 9.56
CA ASN A 148 7.93 10.15 9.92
C ASN A 148 8.49 11.01 9.68
#